data_73878870e0de7d145c0651b66cc94d3e
#
_entry.id   73878870e0de7d145c0651b66cc94d3e
#
_cell.length_a   1.000
_cell.length_b   1.000
_cell.length_c   1.000
_cell.angle_alpha   90.00
_cell.angle_beta   90.00
_cell.angle_gamma   90.00
#
_symmetry.space_group_name_H-M   'P 1'
#
loop_
_entity.id
_entity.type
_entity.pdbx_description
1 polymer ?
#
loop_
_entity_poly.entity_id
_entity_poly.type
_entity_poly.pdbx_seq_one_letter_code
_entity_poly.pdbx_strand_id
1 'polypeptide(L)'
;MQGATAERHAASGEDARALAQKFDIKRIDAAFLADPFPTYRALREYDPVHRMPDGSYFLTRYDDCLTVYRDHGVWRSDKHIDFRPAFADSLLYEHHTTSLVFNDPPYHTRVRKLLAPAFTPRALSRLQPQIEALVDRLLDRAAERDGIDLIEDFAAAIPIQLIGDLLNLPLDERGPLRDWSLAILGALEPTLTPQQFDKGVRAVEEFKDYLRRHIRREAKAGQSGTGEVLAALISGSEFSTNAPANERLSGLELIHNCIFLLNAGHETTTNLIGNGIDLLIRHPDALSDLRAHPELIDSAIEEFLRMESSNQLGNRRAAHDTALGGAPMQAGTYVHIAIGAANRDPAQFPDPDRLDIRRQPNRHLAFGTGIHACAGMSLARMEARVAIGKLVARFPTIEPTGLPVRGNRARFRGFAHYPVGLAQ
;
A
#
# COMPACT_ATOMS: atom_id res chain seq x y z
N MET A 1 -1.53 -14.46 -37.33
CA MET A 1 -2.47 -15.00 -36.31
C MET A 1 -3.25 -13.82 -35.78
N GLN A 2 -4.53 -13.80 -36.05
CA GLN A 2 -5.44 -12.68 -35.69
C GLN A 2 -5.63 -12.67 -34.18
N GLY A 3 -5.20 -11.59 -33.52
CA GLY A 3 -5.46 -11.36 -32.12
C GLY A 3 -6.95 -11.15 -31.89
N ALA A 4 -7.55 -11.96 -31.07
CA ALA A 4 -8.89 -11.76 -30.55
C ALA A 4 -8.87 -10.48 -29.69
N THR A 5 -9.30 -9.37 -30.29
CA THR A 5 -9.77 -8.19 -29.58
C THR A 5 -10.98 -8.66 -28.78
N ALA A 6 -10.79 -8.89 -27.48
CA ALA A 6 -11.91 -9.02 -26.55
C ALA A 6 -12.67 -7.68 -26.59
N GLU A 7 -13.74 -7.61 -27.37
CA GLU A 7 -14.75 -6.57 -27.27
C GLU A 7 -15.27 -6.61 -25.83
N ARG A 8 -14.79 -5.67 -25.00
CA ARG A 8 -15.40 -5.40 -23.70
C ARG A 8 -16.80 -4.87 -24.00
N HIS A 9 -17.80 -5.72 -23.88
CA HIS A 9 -19.18 -5.28 -23.85
C HIS A 9 -19.31 -4.25 -22.74
N ALA A 10 -19.45 -2.98 -23.11
CA ALA A 10 -19.87 -1.97 -22.17
C ALA A 10 -21.24 -2.44 -21.66
N ALA A 11 -21.34 -2.72 -20.34
CA ALA A 11 -22.61 -3.04 -19.71
C ALA A 11 -23.62 -1.98 -20.13
N SER A 12 -24.84 -2.38 -20.46
CA SER A 12 -25.91 -1.42 -20.73
C SER A 12 -26.08 -0.50 -19.52
N GLY A 13 -26.57 0.71 -19.68
CA GLY A 13 -26.75 1.63 -18.56
C GLY A 13 -27.64 1.03 -17.44
N GLU A 14 -28.54 0.11 -17.78
CA GLU A 14 -29.37 -0.65 -16.82
C GLU A 14 -28.53 -1.66 -16.03
N ASP A 15 -27.61 -2.38 -16.70
CA ASP A 15 -26.71 -3.34 -16.05
C ASP A 15 -25.73 -2.61 -15.09
N ALA A 16 -25.20 -1.48 -15.52
CA ALA A 16 -24.30 -0.67 -14.68
C ALA A 16 -25.04 -0.10 -13.45
N ARG A 17 -26.28 0.36 -13.61
CA ARG A 17 -27.12 0.82 -12.48
C ARG A 17 -27.43 -0.32 -11.52
N ALA A 18 -27.77 -1.50 -12.04
CA ALA A 18 -28.04 -2.69 -11.24
C ALA A 18 -26.77 -3.15 -10.47
N LEU A 19 -25.61 -3.06 -11.11
CA LEU A 19 -24.31 -3.35 -10.48
C LEU A 19 -24.04 -2.39 -9.32
N ALA A 20 -24.25 -1.08 -9.49
CA ALA A 20 -24.08 -0.09 -8.44
C ALA A 20 -25.02 -0.34 -7.26
N GLN A 21 -26.32 -0.58 -7.53
CA GLN A 21 -27.33 -0.78 -6.48
C GLN A 21 -27.13 -2.04 -5.63
N LYS A 22 -26.54 -3.10 -6.21
CA LYS A 22 -26.30 -4.40 -5.53
C LYS A 22 -24.93 -4.50 -4.87
N PHE A 23 -24.09 -3.49 -5.01
CA PHE A 23 -22.73 -3.54 -4.51
C PHE A 23 -22.68 -3.69 -2.99
N ASP A 24 -21.85 -4.65 -2.54
CA ASP A 24 -21.49 -4.84 -1.13
C ASP A 24 -20.04 -5.30 -1.07
N ILE A 25 -19.17 -4.49 -0.48
CA ILE A 25 -17.74 -4.80 -0.36
C ILE A 25 -17.47 -6.09 0.43
N LYS A 26 -18.43 -6.55 1.22
CA LYS A 26 -18.36 -7.82 1.95
C LYS A 26 -18.82 -9.04 1.14
N ARG A 27 -19.31 -8.81 -0.08
CA ARG A 27 -19.82 -9.84 -1.01
C ARG A 27 -19.25 -9.74 -2.40
N ILE A 28 -18.02 -9.24 -2.50
CA ILE A 28 -17.30 -9.13 -3.77
C ILE A 28 -16.98 -10.51 -4.33
N ASP A 29 -17.03 -10.61 -5.64
CA ASP A 29 -16.75 -11.82 -6.40
C ASP A 29 -15.35 -11.82 -7.05
N ALA A 30 -15.03 -12.91 -7.75
CA ALA A 30 -13.77 -13.04 -8.46
C ALA A 30 -13.64 -12.02 -9.61
N ALA A 31 -14.73 -11.59 -10.23
CA ALA A 31 -14.69 -10.59 -11.31
C ALA A 31 -14.27 -9.22 -10.77
N PHE A 32 -14.81 -8.81 -9.62
CA PHE A 32 -14.39 -7.59 -8.94
C PHE A 32 -12.90 -7.66 -8.51
N LEU A 33 -12.46 -8.78 -7.97
CA LEU A 33 -11.06 -8.96 -7.57
C LEU A 33 -10.10 -8.91 -8.77
N ALA A 34 -10.52 -9.44 -9.93
CA ALA A 34 -9.76 -9.36 -11.16
C ALA A 34 -9.70 -7.92 -11.71
N ASP A 35 -10.85 -7.26 -11.84
CA ASP A 35 -10.97 -5.88 -12.36
C ASP A 35 -12.09 -5.09 -11.64
N PRO A 36 -11.79 -4.29 -10.60
CA PRO A 36 -12.79 -3.53 -9.86
C PRO A 36 -13.30 -2.29 -10.61
N PHE A 37 -12.61 -1.83 -11.65
CA PHE A 37 -12.85 -0.54 -12.30
C PHE A 37 -14.21 -0.40 -12.98
N PRO A 38 -14.80 -1.43 -13.62
CA PRO A 38 -16.17 -1.37 -14.10
C PRO A 38 -17.18 -1.09 -12.98
N THR A 39 -17.03 -1.77 -11.83
CA THR A 39 -17.88 -1.53 -10.64
C THR A 39 -17.65 -0.14 -10.06
N TYR A 40 -16.42 0.31 -9.96
CA TYR A 40 -16.10 1.68 -9.49
C TYR A 40 -16.70 2.75 -10.40
N ARG A 41 -16.69 2.54 -11.72
CA ARG A 41 -17.31 3.44 -12.68
C ARG A 41 -18.83 3.49 -12.50
N ALA A 42 -19.47 2.32 -12.38
CA ALA A 42 -20.92 2.21 -12.17
C ALA A 42 -21.34 2.91 -10.87
N LEU A 43 -20.64 2.66 -9.76
CA LEU A 43 -20.90 3.34 -8.48
C LEU A 43 -20.75 4.87 -8.62
N ARG A 44 -19.65 5.34 -9.20
CA ARG A 44 -19.39 6.78 -9.34
C ARG A 44 -20.45 7.49 -10.17
N GLU A 45 -21.00 6.82 -11.19
CA GLU A 45 -22.00 7.37 -12.08
C GLU A 45 -23.41 7.36 -11.48
N TYR A 46 -23.81 6.25 -10.84
CA TYR A 46 -25.19 6.02 -10.43
C TYR A 46 -25.45 6.15 -8.94
N ASP A 47 -24.45 5.89 -8.09
CA ASP A 47 -24.57 5.94 -6.62
C ASP A 47 -23.21 6.23 -5.94
N PRO A 48 -22.66 7.44 -6.14
CA PRO A 48 -21.28 7.77 -5.74
C PRO A 48 -21.02 7.79 -4.25
N VAL A 49 -22.05 7.92 -3.42
CA VAL A 49 -22.03 7.83 -1.95
C VAL A 49 -22.90 6.65 -1.56
N HIS A 50 -22.51 5.48 -2.00
CA HIS A 50 -23.30 4.25 -1.88
C HIS A 50 -23.45 3.80 -0.45
N ARG A 51 -24.69 3.65 0.02
CA ARG A 51 -24.99 3.10 1.35
C ARG A 51 -25.09 1.57 1.28
N MET A 52 -24.16 0.89 1.96
CA MET A 52 -24.13 -0.57 1.99
C MET A 52 -25.16 -1.16 2.98
N PRO A 53 -25.48 -2.47 2.85
CA PRO A 53 -26.45 -3.14 3.70
C PRO A 53 -26.14 -3.10 5.21
N ASP A 54 -24.87 -2.97 5.59
CA ASP A 54 -24.44 -2.85 6.98
C ASP A 54 -24.53 -1.42 7.54
N GLY A 55 -25.03 -0.48 6.73
CA GLY A 55 -25.17 0.93 7.08
C GLY A 55 -23.92 1.78 6.89
N SER A 56 -22.80 1.21 6.51
CA SER A 56 -21.60 1.95 6.11
C SER A 56 -21.73 2.52 4.69
N TYR A 57 -20.85 3.44 4.33
CA TYR A 57 -20.88 4.05 3.00
C TYR A 57 -19.60 3.73 2.22
N PHE A 58 -19.75 3.67 0.89
CA PHE A 58 -18.65 3.46 -0.05
C PHE A 58 -18.56 4.67 -1.00
N LEU A 59 -17.44 5.39 -0.94
CA LEU A 59 -17.22 6.65 -1.63
C LEU A 59 -16.37 6.44 -2.87
N THR A 60 -16.81 6.97 -4.02
CA THR A 60 -16.13 6.76 -5.31
C THR A 60 -15.72 8.02 -6.04
N ARG A 61 -16.28 9.21 -5.68
CA ARG A 61 -15.86 10.50 -6.25
C ARG A 61 -14.57 10.99 -5.58
N TYR A 62 -13.74 11.64 -6.38
CA TYR A 62 -12.47 12.20 -5.90
C TYR A 62 -12.67 13.21 -4.78
N ASP A 63 -13.58 14.18 -4.94
CA ASP A 63 -13.78 15.25 -3.96
C ASP A 63 -14.32 14.74 -2.62
N ASP A 64 -15.23 13.75 -2.64
CA ASP A 64 -15.75 13.11 -1.43
C ASP A 64 -14.62 12.38 -0.68
N CYS A 65 -13.82 11.60 -1.40
CA CYS A 65 -12.66 10.90 -0.85
C CYS A 65 -11.60 11.88 -0.28
N LEU A 66 -11.32 12.96 -1.00
CA LEU A 66 -10.40 14.00 -0.60
C LEU A 66 -10.87 14.72 0.68
N THR A 67 -12.16 15.05 0.77
CA THR A 67 -12.78 15.67 1.93
C THR A 67 -12.60 14.81 3.18
N VAL A 68 -12.91 13.52 3.08
CA VAL A 68 -12.76 12.58 4.19
C VAL A 68 -11.30 12.45 4.64
N TYR A 69 -10.34 12.46 3.73
CA TYR A 69 -8.93 12.38 4.09
C TYR A 69 -8.38 13.66 4.74
N ARG A 70 -8.88 14.84 4.35
CA ARG A 70 -8.37 16.13 4.84
C ARG A 70 -8.90 16.51 6.19
N ASP A 71 -10.16 16.23 6.45
CA ASP A 71 -10.84 16.65 7.67
C ASP A 71 -10.77 15.59 8.77
N HIS A 72 -9.62 15.51 9.42
CA HIS A 72 -9.42 14.61 10.56
C HIS A 72 -10.18 15.02 11.83
N GLY A 73 -10.76 16.22 11.87
CA GLY A 73 -11.66 16.66 12.94
C GLY A 73 -12.99 15.93 12.90
N VAL A 74 -13.52 15.77 11.69
CA VAL A 74 -14.78 15.04 11.41
C VAL A 74 -14.53 13.54 11.21
N TRP A 75 -13.48 13.16 10.47
CA TRP A 75 -13.26 11.79 10.01
C TRP A 75 -12.08 11.13 10.72
N ARG A 76 -12.39 10.30 11.71
CA ARG A 76 -11.42 9.63 12.57
C ARG A 76 -10.82 8.38 11.91
N SER A 77 -9.52 8.19 12.15
CA SER A 77 -8.78 6.99 11.75
C SER A 77 -8.78 5.92 12.84
N ASP A 78 -9.07 6.26 14.08
CA ASP A 78 -9.10 5.35 15.22
C ASP A 78 -9.97 4.11 14.95
N LYS A 79 -9.43 2.92 15.23
CA LYS A 79 -10.05 1.65 14.91
C LYS A 79 -10.44 0.80 16.14
N HIS A 80 -10.32 1.34 17.34
CA HIS A 80 -10.67 0.58 18.56
C HIS A 80 -12.12 0.06 18.53
N ILE A 81 -13.06 0.85 17.99
CA ILE A 81 -14.46 0.43 17.85
C ILE A 81 -14.64 -0.45 16.63
N ASP A 82 -14.06 -0.04 15.47
CA ASP A 82 -14.30 -0.68 14.19
C ASP A 82 -13.76 -2.10 14.10
N PHE A 83 -12.60 -2.34 14.73
CA PHE A 83 -11.92 -3.64 14.66
C PHE A 83 -12.36 -4.63 15.74
N ARG A 84 -13.03 -4.18 16.79
CA ARG A 84 -13.51 -5.05 17.88
C ARG A 84 -14.40 -6.20 17.39
N PRO A 85 -15.39 -5.95 16.51
CA PRO A 85 -16.25 -7.04 16.01
C PRO A 85 -15.50 -8.08 15.16
N ALA A 86 -14.44 -7.68 14.43
CA ALA A 86 -13.70 -8.58 13.54
C ALA A 86 -12.58 -9.33 14.27
N PHE A 87 -11.92 -8.68 15.23
CA PHE A 87 -10.68 -9.20 15.84
C PHE A 87 -10.82 -9.54 17.32
N ALA A 88 -11.94 -9.18 17.98
CA ALA A 88 -12.18 -9.40 19.42
C ALA A 88 -10.98 -8.95 20.29
N ASP A 89 -10.48 -9.79 21.18
CA ASP A 89 -9.32 -9.54 22.05
C ASP A 89 -8.04 -10.23 21.55
N SER A 90 -7.93 -10.44 20.23
CA SER A 90 -6.79 -11.13 19.61
C SER A 90 -5.53 -10.25 19.49
N LEU A 91 -4.38 -10.87 19.16
CA LEU A 91 -3.16 -10.16 18.85
C LEU A 91 -3.28 -9.28 17.58
N LEU A 92 -4.18 -9.60 16.65
CA LEU A 92 -4.50 -8.72 15.51
C LEU A 92 -5.16 -7.43 15.98
N TYR A 93 -6.11 -7.51 16.93
CA TYR A 93 -6.71 -6.31 17.53
C TYR A 93 -5.64 -5.47 18.24
N GLU A 94 -4.83 -6.09 19.12
CA GLU A 94 -3.73 -5.41 19.81
C GLU A 94 -2.81 -4.72 18.81
N HIS A 95 -2.36 -5.43 17.77
CA HIS A 95 -1.46 -4.88 16.76
C HIS A 95 -2.07 -3.70 16.02
N HIS A 96 -3.25 -3.87 15.46
CA HIS A 96 -3.85 -2.83 14.63
C HIS A 96 -4.21 -1.59 15.45
N THR A 97 -4.77 -1.75 16.66
CA THR A 97 -5.14 -0.61 17.51
C THR A 97 -3.94 0.07 18.19
N THR A 98 -2.76 -0.56 18.19
CA THR A 98 -1.51 0.05 18.68
C THR A 98 -0.67 0.64 17.52
N SER A 99 -1.00 0.37 16.26
CA SER A 99 -0.27 0.87 15.10
C SER A 99 -0.61 2.33 14.79
N LEU A 100 0.40 3.11 14.35
CA LEU A 100 0.31 4.53 14.02
C LEU A 100 -0.91 4.88 13.15
N VAL A 101 -1.14 4.13 12.07
CA VAL A 101 -2.13 4.47 11.02
C VAL A 101 -3.57 4.36 11.49
N PHE A 102 -3.83 3.54 12.52
CA PHE A 102 -5.16 3.27 13.06
C PHE A 102 -5.45 4.05 14.35
N ASN A 103 -4.72 5.13 14.59
CA ASN A 103 -4.88 6.01 15.74
C ASN A 103 -4.90 7.47 15.29
N ASP A 104 -5.57 8.30 16.07
CA ASP A 104 -5.60 9.76 15.90
C ASP A 104 -4.68 10.48 16.91
N PRO A 105 -4.48 11.80 16.79
CA PRO A 105 -3.79 12.57 17.82
C PRO A 105 -4.44 12.40 19.21
N PRO A 106 -3.67 12.38 20.32
CA PRO A 106 -2.24 12.72 20.40
C PRO A 106 -1.27 11.58 20.06
N TYR A 107 -1.71 10.31 20.10
CA TYR A 107 -0.85 9.15 19.87
C TYR A 107 -0.20 9.19 18.48
N HIS A 108 -1.01 9.37 17.42
CA HIS A 108 -0.53 9.50 16.06
C HIS A 108 0.60 10.54 15.94
N THR A 109 0.40 11.74 16.50
CA THR A 109 1.38 12.82 16.40
C THR A 109 2.71 12.45 17.07
N ARG A 110 2.64 11.80 18.25
CA ARG A 110 3.82 11.34 19.00
C ARG A 110 4.66 10.35 18.19
N VAL A 111 4.04 9.30 17.69
CA VAL A 111 4.74 8.28 16.89
C VAL A 111 5.24 8.85 15.56
N ARG A 112 4.40 9.64 14.87
CA ARG A 112 4.78 10.26 13.58
C ARG A 112 6.01 11.14 13.70
N LYS A 113 6.14 11.90 14.78
CA LYS A 113 7.29 12.75 15.07
C LYS A 113 8.60 11.96 15.19
N LEU A 114 8.55 10.76 15.79
CA LEU A 114 9.71 9.89 15.92
C LEU A 114 10.17 9.29 14.58
N LEU A 115 9.22 9.05 13.67
CA LEU A 115 9.52 8.44 12.36
C LEU A 115 9.95 9.46 11.31
N ALA A 116 9.48 10.70 11.40
CA ALA A 116 9.70 11.72 10.37
C ALA A 116 11.18 11.96 9.98
N PRO A 117 12.16 11.94 10.90
CA PRO A 117 13.56 12.15 10.55
C PRO A 117 14.12 11.12 9.56
N ALA A 118 13.66 9.87 9.61
CA ALA A 118 14.12 8.79 8.73
C ALA A 118 13.64 8.93 7.27
N PHE A 119 12.61 9.74 7.03
CA PHE A 119 12.03 9.95 5.70
C PHE A 119 12.33 11.35 5.12
N THR A 120 13.31 12.05 5.70
CA THR A 120 13.78 13.34 5.16
C THR A 120 14.58 13.13 3.86
N PRO A 121 14.63 14.15 2.95
CA PRO A 121 15.46 14.05 1.74
C PRO A 121 16.91 13.67 2.03
N ARG A 122 17.49 14.17 3.13
CA ARG A 122 18.85 13.85 3.55
C ARG A 122 19.02 12.39 3.97
N ALA A 123 18.06 11.80 4.70
CA ALA A 123 18.09 10.39 5.06
C ALA A 123 17.94 9.51 3.81
N LEU A 124 16.99 9.86 2.94
CA LEU A 124 16.73 9.12 1.70
C LEU A 124 17.91 9.16 0.73
N SER A 125 18.62 10.29 0.60
CA SER A 125 19.81 10.37 -0.27
C SER A 125 20.94 9.41 0.17
N ARG A 126 20.99 9.01 1.44
CA ARG A 126 21.96 8.00 1.93
C ARG A 126 21.53 6.57 1.59
N LEU A 127 20.22 6.33 1.46
CA LEU A 127 19.68 5.01 1.10
C LEU A 127 19.76 4.75 -0.41
N GLN A 128 19.74 5.77 -1.24
CA GLN A 128 19.71 5.62 -2.69
C GLN A 128 20.83 4.72 -3.25
N PRO A 129 22.12 4.89 -2.89
CA PRO A 129 23.18 4.00 -3.39
C PRO A 129 22.99 2.53 -2.99
N GLN A 130 22.40 2.28 -1.81
CA GLN A 130 22.12 0.92 -1.34
C GLN A 130 20.99 0.28 -2.16
N ILE A 131 19.94 1.06 -2.47
CA ILE A 131 18.83 0.61 -3.33
C ILE A 131 19.35 0.32 -4.74
N GLU A 132 20.16 1.22 -5.31
CA GLU A 132 20.77 1.04 -6.63
C GLU A 132 21.61 -0.24 -6.71
N ALA A 133 22.51 -0.45 -5.74
CA ALA A 133 23.33 -1.63 -5.67
C ALA A 133 22.51 -2.93 -5.46
N LEU A 134 21.42 -2.87 -4.69
CA LEU A 134 20.51 -4.00 -4.53
C LEU A 134 19.81 -4.34 -5.84
N VAL A 135 19.25 -3.34 -6.52
CA VAL A 135 18.56 -3.52 -7.81
C VAL A 135 19.52 -4.08 -8.85
N ASP A 136 20.76 -3.56 -8.94
CA ASP A 136 21.76 -4.08 -9.87
C ASP A 136 22.04 -5.56 -9.64
N ARG A 137 22.24 -5.99 -8.38
CA ARG A 137 22.43 -7.42 -8.04
C ARG A 137 21.22 -8.29 -8.40
N LEU A 138 19.99 -7.76 -8.26
CA LEU A 138 18.78 -8.51 -8.63
C LEU A 138 18.68 -8.64 -10.15
N LEU A 139 19.00 -7.59 -10.90
CA LEU A 139 19.01 -7.60 -12.36
C LEU A 139 20.14 -8.46 -12.93
N ASP A 140 21.32 -8.52 -12.26
CA ASP A 140 22.40 -9.43 -12.65
C ASP A 140 21.96 -10.89 -12.56
N ARG A 141 21.34 -11.27 -11.42
CA ARG A 141 20.77 -12.62 -11.26
C ARG A 141 19.65 -12.93 -12.26
N ALA A 142 18.84 -11.93 -12.58
CA ALA A 142 17.78 -12.10 -13.59
C ALA A 142 18.35 -12.33 -14.99
N ALA A 143 19.45 -11.66 -15.33
CA ALA A 143 20.13 -11.81 -16.62
C ALA A 143 20.82 -13.19 -16.83
N GLU A 144 21.09 -13.92 -15.74
CA GLU A 144 21.67 -15.28 -15.77
C GLU A 144 20.61 -16.38 -15.96
N ARG A 145 19.31 -16.01 -16.02
CA ARG A 145 18.17 -16.95 -16.08
C ARG A 145 17.34 -16.71 -17.34
N ASP A 146 16.76 -17.78 -17.89
CA ASP A 146 15.83 -17.69 -19.05
C ASP A 146 14.51 -16.97 -18.71
N GLY A 147 14.21 -16.77 -17.43
CA GLY A 147 13.04 -16.08 -16.94
C GLY A 147 13.02 -16.00 -15.42
N ILE A 148 12.22 -15.08 -14.92
CA ILE A 148 12.05 -14.83 -13.48
C ILE A 148 10.56 -14.71 -13.13
N ASP A 149 10.24 -14.91 -11.86
CA ASP A 149 9.02 -14.34 -11.30
C ASP A 149 9.28 -12.88 -10.90
N LEU A 150 8.68 -11.95 -11.66
CA LEU A 150 8.86 -10.50 -11.44
C LEU A 150 8.54 -10.08 -10.02
N ILE A 151 7.59 -10.75 -9.35
CA ILE A 151 7.19 -10.39 -7.99
C ILE A 151 8.15 -10.99 -6.98
N GLU A 152 8.37 -12.31 -7.02
CA GLU A 152 9.17 -13.03 -6.02
C GLU A 152 10.66 -12.71 -6.14
N ASP A 153 11.19 -12.76 -7.38
CA ASP A 153 12.63 -12.64 -7.61
C ASP A 153 13.10 -11.17 -7.66
N PHE A 154 12.19 -10.20 -7.86
CA PHE A 154 12.56 -8.80 -8.07
C PHE A 154 11.78 -7.83 -7.20
N ALA A 155 10.47 -7.63 -7.45
CA ALA A 155 9.70 -6.53 -6.85
C ALA A 155 9.58 -6.63 -5.33
N ALA A 156 9.38 -7.83 -4.76
CA ALA A 156 9.24 -8.04 -3.32
C ALA A 156 10.59 -8.01 -2.57
N ALA A 157 11.67 -8.40 -3.25
CA ALA A 157 13.00 -8.43 -2.64
C ALA A 157 13.49 -7.02 -2.24
N ILE A 158 13.12 -5.99 -3.00
CA ILE A 158 13.61 -4.61 -2.79
C ILE A 158 13.12 -4.04 -1.46
N PRO A 159 11.81 -3.88 -1.21
CA PRO A 159 11.32 -3.28 0.02
C PRO A 159 11.61 -4.13 1.27
N ILE A 160 11.65 -5.47 1.18
CA ILE A 160 12.02 -6.32 2.32
C ILE A 160 13.45 -6.05 2.78
N GLN A 161 14.39 -5.99 1.84
CA GLN A 161 15.79 -5.73 2.18
C GLN A 161 15.93 -4.34 2.81
N LEU A 162 15.30 -3.34 2.21
CA LEU A 162 15.41 -1.96 2.68
C LEU A 162 14.81 -1.76 4.07
N ILE A 163 13.61 -2.31 4.33
CA ILE A 163 13.00 -2.20 5.67
C ILE A 163 13.78 -3.01 6.69
N GLY A 164 14.33 -4.17 6.29
CA GLY A 164 15.28 -4.92 7.10
C GLY A 164 16.47 -4.06 7.52
N ASP A 165 17.05 -3.29 6.60
CA ASP A 165 18.15 -2.36 6.89
C ASP A 165 17.70 -1.22 7.81
N LEU A 166 16.54 -0.60 7.57
CA LEU A 166 15.99 0.46 8.41
C LEU A 166 15.71 0.03 9.86
N LEU A 167 15.38 -1.26 10.06
CA LEU A 167 15.16 -1.87 11.36
C LEU A 167 16.40 -2.61 11.89
N ASN A 168 17.54 -2.55 11.19
CA ASN A 168 18.78 -3.24 11.52
C ASN A 168 18.61 -4.76 11.73
N LEU A 169 17.75 -5.40 10.92
CA LEU A 169 17.52 -6.83 11.00
C LEU A 169 18.66 -7.59 10.29
N PRO A 170 19.27 -8.62 10.92
CA PRO A 170 20.27 -9.44 10.26
C PRO A 170 19.76 -10.08 8.97
N LEU A 171 20.60 -10.16 7.94
CA LEU A 171 20.22 -10.66 6.62
C LEU A 171 19.69 -12.09 6.65
N ASP A 172 20.30 -12.94 7.46
CA ASP A 172 19.95 -14.35 7.65
C ASP A 172 18.65 -14.55 8.46
N GLU A 173 18.18 -13.52 9.16
CA GLU A 173 16.94 -13.55 9.94
C GLU A 173 15.72 -13.00 9.14
N ARG A 174 15.90 -12.50 7.91
CA ARG A 174 14.84 -11.82 7.12
C ARG A 174 13.88 -12.77 6.40
N GLY A 175 14.16 -14.08 6.34
CA GLY A 175 13.35 -15.04 5.61
C GLY A 175 11.83 -14.96 5.91
N PRO A 176 11.38 -14.94 7.17
CA PRO A 176 9.96 -14.94 7.51
C PRO A 176 9.23 -13.62 7.28
N LEU A 177 9.94 -12.50 7.08
CA LEU A 177 9.36 -11.14 7.10
C LEU A 177 8.22 -10.96 6.08
N ARG A 178 8.38 -11.50 4.87
CA ARG A 178 7.38 -11.43 3.83
C ARG A 178 6.10 -12.15 4.21
N ASP A 179 6.21 -13.38 4.68
CA ASP A 179 5.07 -14.21 5.06
C ASP A 179 4.28 -13.60 6.22
N TRP A 180 4.98 -13.07 7.23
CA TRP A 180 4.35 -12.33 8.33
C TRP A 180 3.61 -11.09 7.83
N SER A 181 4.25 -10.29 6.96
CA SER A 181 3.62 -9.10 6.39
C SER A 181 2.35 -9.44 5.62
N LEU A 182 2.43 -10.41 4.70
CA LEU A 182 1.28 -10.83 3.89
C LEU A 182 0.13 -11.40 4.74
N ALA A 183 0.43 -12.13 5.82
CA ALA A 183 -0.57 -12.67 6.72
C ALA A 183 -1.28 -11.57 7.53
N ILE A 184 -0.53 -10.62 8.09
CA ILE A 184 -1.07 -9.52 8.90
C ILE A 184 -1.91 -8.57 8.03
N LEU A 185 -1.41 -8.18 6.85
CA LEU A 185 -2.14 -7.32 5.92
C LEU A 185 -3.34 -8.03 5.29
N GLY A 186 -3.26 -9.35 5.08
CA GLY A 186 -4.39 -10.16 4.63
C GLY A 186 -5.56 -10.14 5.59
N ALA A 187 -5.32 -9.93 6.88
CA ALA A 187 -6.39 -9.78 7.86
C ALA A 187 -7.16 -8.44 7.77
N LEU A 188 -6.66 -7.47 7.00
CA LEU A 188 -7.33 -6.17 6.77
C LEU A 188 -8.28 -6.18 5.56
N GLU A 189 -8.40 -7.31 4.86
CA GLU A 189 -9.33 -7.43 3.75
C GLU A 189 -10.79 -7.32 4.22
N PRO A 190 -11.71 -6.81 3.38
CA PRO A 190 -13.13 -6.65 3.73
C PRO A 190 -13.81 -7.96 4.10
N THR A 191 -13.31 -9.07 3.56
CA THR A 191 -13.75 -10.42 3.87
C THR A 191 -12.61 -11.18 4.51
N LEU A 192 -12.81 -11.68 5.73
CA LEU A 192 -11.80 -12.39 6.52
C LEU A 192 -12.28 -13.81 6.83
N THR A 193 -11.56 -14.81 6.33
CA THR A 193 -11.82 -16.21 6.68
C THR A 193 -11.17 -16.58 8.01
N PRO A 194 -11.69 -17.62 8.71
CA PRO A 194 -11.07 -18.11 9.94
C PRO A 194 -9.60 -18.47 9.76
N GLN A 195 -9.24 -19.10 8.64
CA GLN A 195 -7.84 -19.47 8.34
C GLN A 195 -6.93 -18.24 8.18
N GLN A 196 -7.42 -17.18 7.52
CA GLN A 196 -6.67 -15.91 7.39
C GLN A 196 -6.52 -15.22 8.75
N PHE A 197 -7.57 -15.24 9.57
CA PHE A 197 -7.53 -14.73 10.94
C PHE A 197 -6.45 -15.44 11.77
N ASP A 198 -6.49 -16.79 11.83
CA ASP A 198 -5.53 -17.60 12.59
C ASP A 198 -4.09 -17.41 12.09
N LYS A 199 -3.90 -17.33 10.75
CA LYS A 199 -2.59 -17.06 10.16
C LYS A 199 -2.08 -15.68 10.55
N GLY A 200 -2.94 -14.66 10.56
CA GLY A 200 -2.60 -13.30 10.99
C GLY A 200 -2.23 -13.22 12.47
N VAL A 201 -2.98 -13.90 13.34
CA VAL A 201 -2.69 -13.96 14.79
C VAL A 201 -1.31 -14.57 15.04
N ARG A 202 -1.03 -15.74 14.43
CA ARG A 202 0.30 -16.39 14.55
C ARG A 202 1.42 -15.51 14.03
N ALA A 203 1.22 -14.85 12.89
CA ALA A 203 2.22 -13.96 12.32
C ALA A 203 2.54 -12.77 13.25
N VAL A 204 1.53 -12.17 13.90
CA VAL A 204 1.76 -11.13 14.92
C VAL A 204 2.53 -11.68 16.10
N GLU A 205 2.18 -12.87 16.61
CA GLU A 205 2.84 -13.50 17.75
C GLU A 205 4.33 -13.75 17.48
N GLU A 206 4.62 -14.45 16.39
CA GLU A 206 5.99 -14.81 15.99
C GLU A 206 6.85 -13.56 15.75
N PHE A 207 6.31 -12.58 15.04
CA PHE A 207 7.03 -11.34 14.76
C PHE A 207 7.24 -10.49 16.01
N LYS A 208 6.25 -10.40 16.88
CA LYS A 208 6.33 -9.73 18.18
C LYS A 208 7.43 -10.34 19.05
N ASP A 209 7.51 -11.67 19.11
CA ASP A 209 8.53 -12.37 19.89
C ASP A 209 9.92 -12.21 19.27
N TYR A 210 10.03 -12.22 17.95
CA TYR A 210 11.28 -11.94 17.25
C TYR A 210 11.77 -10.50 17.57
N LEU A 211 10.91 -9.49 17.40
CA LEU A 211 11.27 -8.09 17.66
C LEU A 211 11.60 -7.81 19.11
N ARG A 212 10.93 -8.46 20.08
CA ARG A 212 11.31 -8.34 21.50
C ARG A 212 12.75 -8.74 21.76
N ARG A 213 13.21 -9.83 21.15
CA ARG A 213 14.61 -10.29 21.27
C ARG A 213 15.56 -9.33 20.56
N HIS A 214 15.20 -8.91 19.35
CA HIS A 214 16.03 -8.02 18.54
C HIS A 214 16.20 -6.64 19.20
N ILE A 215 15.11 -5.98 19.61
CA ILE A 215 15.14 -4.66 20.27
C ILE A 215 15.98 -4.70 21.55
N ARG A 216 15.84 -5.76 22.36
CA ARG A 216 16.68 -5.92 23.58
C ARG A 216 18.15 -6.06 23.25
N ARG A 217 18.50 -6.75 22.17
CA ARG A 217 19.89 -6.89 21.68
C ARG A 217 20.45 -5.53 21.27
N GLU A 218 19.71 -4.79 20.45
CA GLU A 218 20.09 -3.46 19.96
C GLU A 218 20.20 -2.42 21.09
N ALA A 219 19.24 -2.40 22.00
CA ALA A 219 19.26 -1.49 23.16
C ALA A 219 20.49 -1.72 24.06
N LYS A 220 20.93 -2.98 24.24
CA LYS A 220 22.16 -3.33 25.00
C LYS A 220 23.43 -2.97 24.26
N ALA A 221 23.46 -3.07 22.93
CA ALA A 221 24.62 -2.74 22.11
C ALA A 221 24.92 -1.23 22.03
N GLY A 222 24.11 -0.39 22.65
CA GLY A 222 24.31 1.07 22.69
C GLY A 222 24.05 1.77 21.36
N GLN A 223 23.17 1.21 20.52
CA GLN A 223 22.73 1.75 19.22
C GLN A 223 23.87 1.93 18.18
N SER A 224 25.02 1.32 18.40
CA SER A 224 26.14 1.34 17.45
C SER A 224 25.81 0.46 16.24
N GLY A 225 25.60 1.06 15.06
CA GLY A 225 25.24 0.33 13.84
C GLY A 225 23.74 0.05 13.66
N THR A 226 22.88 0.57 14.53
CA THR A 226 21.42 0.42 14.45
C THR A 226 20.85 1.18 13.24
N GLY A 227 19.90 0.58 12.53
CA GLY A 227 19.16 1.28 11.46
C GLY A 227 18.50 2.57 11.96
N GLU A 228 18.50 3.61 11.11
CA GLU A 228 18.07 4.96 11.53
C GLU A 228 16.65 5.00 12.14
N VAL A 229 15.74 4.18 11.63
CA VAL A 229 14.35 4.10 12.13
C VAL A 229 14.29 3.41 13.48
N LEU A 230 14.93 2.25 13.62
CA LEU A 230 14.92 1.51 14.88
C LEU A 230 15.61 2.31 15.99
N ALA A 231 16.74 2.96 15.69
CA ALA A 231 17.45 3.83 16.64
C ALA A 231 16.56 4.99 17.13
N ALA A 232 15.83 5.64 16.20
CA ALA A 232 14.91 6.71 16.56
C ALA A 232 13.76 6.23 17.47
N LEU A 233 13.18 5.08 17.14
CA LEU A 233 12.11 4.48 17.94
C LEU A 233 12.59 4.05 19.33
N ILE A 234 13.75 3.40 19.44
CA ILE A 234 14.35 3.01 20.73
C ILE A 234 14.68 4.25 21.56
N SER A 235 15.26 5.30 20.94
CA SER A 235 15.58 6.56 21.62
C SER A 235 14.32 7.28 22.14
N GLY A 236 13.19 7.15 21.47
CA GLY A 236 11.90 7.70 21.90
C GLY A 236 11.05 6.75 22.75
N SER A 237 11.60 5.65 23.28
CA SER A 237 10.86 4.65 24.05
C SER A 237 11.33 4.55 25.52
N GLU A 238 10.71 3.66 26.27
CA GLU A 238 11.07 3.34 27.66
C GLU A 238 12.48 2.75 27.80
N PHE A 239 13.10 2.28 26.71
CA PHE A 239 14.47 1.79 26.69
C PHE A 239 15.53 2.91 26.68
N SER A 240 15.12 4.17 26.68
CA SER A 240 16.00 5.33 26.64
C SER A 240 15.51 6.43 27.59
N THR A 241 16.42 7.27 28.05
CA THR A 241 16.14 8.46 28.85
C THR A 241 16.10 9.76 28.03
N ASN A 242 16.29 9.66 26.70
CA ASN A 242 16.41 10.82 25.80
C ASN A 242 15.11 11.62 25.61
N ALA A 243 13.95 10.96 25.79
CA ALA A 243 12.65 11.61 25.70
C ALA A 243 12.01 11.83 27.08
N PRO A 244 11.15 12.85 27.26
CA PRO A 244 10.34 13.01 28.47
C PRO A 244 9.49 11.76 28.75
N ALA A 245 9.32 11.39 30.02
CA ALA A 245 8.65 10.13 30.39
C ALA A 245 7.21 10.03 29.83
N ASN A 246 6.48 11.12 29.75
CA ASN A 246 5.13 11.20 29.22
C ASN A 246 5.05 11.18 27.68
N GLU A 247 6.17 11.29 26.99
CA GLU A 247 6.26 11.23 25.51
C GLU A 247 6.84 9.91 25.01
N ARG A 248 7.37 9.05 25.91
CA ARG A 248 8.00 7.78 25.53
C ARG A 248 6.99 6.77 25.01
N LEU A 249 7.43 5.97 24.02
CA LEU A 249 6.71 4.77 23.63
C LEU A 249 6.94 3.69 24.70
N SER A 250 5.88 2.97 25.04
CA SER A 250 6.03 1.69 25.75
C SER A 250 6.72 0.66 24.86
N GLY A 251 7.26 -0.42 25.45
CA GLY A 251 7.84 -1.51 24.68
C GLY A 251 6.83 -2.17 23.73
N LEU A 252 5.54 -2.18 24.09
CA LEU A 252 4.47 -2.68 23.25
C LEU A 252 4.25 -1.74 22.04
N GLU A 253 4.14 -0.46 22.26
CA GLU A 253 3.99 0.54 21.18
C GLU A 253 5.17 0.52 20.22
N LEU A 254 6.39 0.40 20.74
CA LEU A 254 7.61 0.28 19.92
C LEU A 254 7.53 -0.94 18.99
N ILE A 255 7.25 -2.12 19.54
CA ILE A 255 7.17 -3.37 18.77
C ILE A 255 6.10 -3.27 17.68
N HIS A 256 4.88 -2.85 18.03
CA HIS A 256 3.79 -2.79 17.05
C HIS A 256 4.02 -1.75 15.96
N ASN A 257 4.73 -0.66 16.23
CA ASN A 257 5.11 0.27 15.18
C ASN A 257 6.26 -0.25 14.31
N CYS A 258 7.18 -1.09 14.81
CA CYS A 258 8.13 -1.82 13.95
C CYS A 258 7.43 -2.82 13.02
N ILE A 259 6.46 -3.61 13.54
CA ILE A 259 5.63 -4.51 12.72
C ILE A 259 4.86 -3.70 11.66
N PHE A 260 4.26 -2.58 12.05
CA PHE A 260 3.53 -1.71 11.14
C PHE A 260 4.42 -1.18 10.01
N LEU A 261 5.64 -0.75 10.31
CA LEU A 261 6.58 -0.22 9.30
C LEU A 261 6.92 -1.27 8.24
N LEU A 262 7.18 -2.52 8.65
CA LEU A 262 7.39 -3.60 7.69
C LEU A 262 6.15 -3.80 6.81
N ASN A 263 4.98 -3.93 7.42
CA ASN A 263 3.74 -4.16 6.71
C ASN A 263 3.43 -3.04 5.72
N ALA A 264 3.56 -1.78 6.16
CA ALA A 264 3.25 -0.61 5.34
C ALA A 264 4.21 -0.44 4.15
N GLY A 265 5.50 -0.76 4.33
CA GLY A 265 6.51 -0.53 3.32
C GLY A 265 6.68 -1.68 2.34
N HIS A 266 6.44 -2.93 2.75
CA HIS A 266 6.70 -4.11 1.92
C HIS A 266 5.69 -4.28 0.78
N GLU A 267 4.46 -4.66 1.09
CA GLU A 267 3.48 -5.09 0.08
C GLU A 267 3.08 -3.94 -0.87
N THR A 268 2.95 -2.73 -0.34
CA THR A 268 2.53 -1.58 -1.14
C THR A 268 3.57 -1.19 -2.20
N THR A 269 4.86 -1.23 -1.86
CA THR A 269 5.95 -0.95 -2.81
C THR A 269 6.15 -2.10 -3.79
N THR A 270 6.06 -3.35 -3.33
CA THR A 270 6.03 -4.54 -4.22
C THR A 270 4.94 -4.39 -5.29
N ASN A 271 3.73 -4.02 -4.86
CA ASN A 271 2.60 -3.84 -5.77
C ASN A 271 2.81 -2.65 -6.72
N LEU A 272 3.41 -1.54 -6.26
CA LEU A 272 3.73 -0.41 -7.12
C LEU A 272 4.69 -0.80 -8.25
N ILE A 273 5.77 -1.51 -7.91
CA ILE A 273 6.76 -1.98 -8.89
C ILE A 273 6.12 -2.97 -9.88
N GLY A 274 5.44 -3.98 -9.36
CA GLY A 274 4.78 -5.01 -10.18
C GLY A 274 3.69 -4.45 -11.09
N ASN A 275 2.80 -3.59 -10.55
CA ASN A 275 1.74 -2.95 -11.32
C ASN A 275 2.29 -1.97 -12.37
N GLY A 276 3.36 -1.22 -12.04
CA GLY A 276 4.01 -0.30 -12.98
C GLY A 276 4.61 -1.03 -14.18
N ILE A 277 5.28 -2.17 -13.95
CA ILE A 277 5.84 -2.98 -15.03
C ILE A 277 4.73 -3.65 -15.86
N ASP A 278 3.65 -4.17 -15.21
CA ASP A 278 2.47 -4.69 -15.91
C ASP A 278 1.82 -3.62 -16.81
N LEU A 279 1.69 -2.39 -16.33
CA LEU A 279 1.18 -1.29 -17.13
C LEU A 279 2.06 -1.02 -18.36
N LEU A 280 3.38 -1.03 -18.22
CA LEU A 280 4.31 -0.84 -19.33
C LEU A 280 4.25 -2.01 -20.34
N ILE A 281 4.15 -3.24 -19.87
CA ILE A 281 4.00 -4.44 -20.75
C ILE A 281 2.71 -4.34 -21.57
N ARG A 282 1.61 -3.93 -20.94
CA ARG A 282 0.29 -3.79 -21.61
C ARG A 282 0.18 -2.56 -22.51
N HIS A 283 1.10 -1.59 -22.38
CA HIS A 283 1.12 -0.36 -23.16
C HIS A 283 2.51 -0.15 -23.80
N PRO A 284 2.84 -0.89 -24.88
CA PRO A 284 4.17 -0.83 -25.50
C PRO A 284 4.62 0.56 -25.95
N ASP A 285 3.67 1.42 -26.34
CA ASP A 285 3.97 2.80 -26.73
C ASP A 285 4.49 3.61 -25.52
N ALA A 286 3.91 3.42 -24.33
CA ALA A 286 4.37 4.05 -23.12
C ALA A 286 5.75 3.51 -22.68
N LEU A 287 6.00 2.21 -22.86
CA LEU A 287 7.31 1.60 -22.61
C LEU A 287 8.38 2.17 -23.56
N SER A 288 8.05 2.28 -24.85
CA SER A 288 8.94 2.87 -25.85
C SER A 288 9.24 4.34 -25.56
N ASP A 289 8.22 5.10 -25.18
CA ASP A 289 8.36 6.52 -24.80
C ASP A 289 9.24 6.69 -23.55
N LEU A 290 9.06 5.86 -22.52
CA LEU A 290 9.89 5.88 -21.31
C LEU A 290 11.36 5.50 -21.60
N ARG A 291 11.61 4.59 -22.54
CA ARG A 291 12.97 4.24 -23.00
C ARG A 291 13.63 5.39 -23.74
N ALA A 292 12.88 6.07 -24.62
CA ALA A 292 13.39 7.22 -25.37
C ALA A 292 13.61 8.46 -24.48
N HIS A 293 12.85 8.55 -23.39
CA HIS A 293 12.81 9.68 -22.45
C HIS A 293 12.88 9.19 -20.99
N PRO A 294 14.06 8.72 -20.51
CA PRO A 294 14.21 8.18 -19.15
C PRO A 294 13.87 9.17 -18.03
N GLU A 295 13.93 10.47 -18.32
CA GLU A 295 13.53 11.55 -17.40
C GLU A 295 12.03 11.52 -17.05
N LEU A 296 11.21 10.83 -17.83
CA LEU A 296 9.77 10.66 -17.56
C LEU A 296 9.49 9.67 -16.42
N ILE A 297 10.49 8.99 -15.88
CA ILE A 297 10.27 7.96 -14.85
C ILE A 297 9.50 8.50 -13.64
N ASP A 298 9.76 9.71 -13.19
CA ASP A 298 9.08 10.29 -12.05
C ASP A 298 7.58 10.53 -12.34
N SER A 299 7.23 11.09 -13.51
CA SER A 299 5.82 11.26 -13.90
C SER A 299 5.12 9.93 -14.21
N ALA A 300 5.84 8.96 -14.76
CA ALA A 300 5.33 7.61 -14.99
C ALA A 300 4.94 6.91 -13.68
N ILE A 301 5.74 7.04 -12.60
CA ILE A 301 5.43 6.48 -11.29
C ILE A 301 4.16 7.10 -10.71
N GLU A 302 3.98 8.41 -10.81
CA GLU A 302 2.72 9.05 -10.36
C GLU A 302 1.52 8.51 -11.16
N GLU A 303 1.69 8.26 -12.46
CA GLU A 303 0.62 7.71 -13.28
C GLU A 303 0.35 6.22 -12.97
N PHE A 304 1.38 5.41 -12.66
CA PHE A 304 1.19 4.04 -12.20
C PHE A 304 0.43 4.00 -10.87
N LEU A 305 0.78 4.87 -9.93
CA LEU A 305 0.09 5.04 -8.65
C LEU A 305 -1.38 5.45 -8.85
N ARG A 306 -1.67 6.31 -9.82
CA ARG A 306 -3.03 6.71 -10.16
C ARG A 306 -3.82 5.56 -10.78
N MET A 307 -3.25 4.91 -11.79
CA MET A 307 -3.94 3.88 -12.59
C MET A 307 -4.18 2.58 -11.82
N GLU A 308 -3.17 2.11 -11.08
CA GLU A 308 -3.19 0.84 -10.34
C GLU A 308 -2.67 1.07 -8.91
N SER A 309 -3.41 1.89 -8.13
CA SER A 309 -3.04 2.15 -6.73
C SER A 309 -2.83 0.84 -5.95
N SER A 310 -1.67 0.69 -5.32
CA SER A 310 -1.35 -0.50 -4.51
C SER A 310 -2.34 -0.69 -3.36
N ASN A 311 -2.75 0.40 -2.71
CA ASN A 311 -3.85 0.40 -1.75
C ASN A 311 -5.10 0.98 -2.41
N GLN A 312 -6.12 0.15 -2.59
CA GLN A 312 -7.39 0.52 -3.24
C GLN A 312 -8.40 1.14 -2.29
N LEU A 313 -8.32 0.84 -0.99
CA LEU A 313 -9.36 1.15 -0.02
C LEU A 313 -8.80 1.79 1.25
N GLY A 314 -9.24 3.00 1.54
CA GLY A 314 -9.13 3.62 2.86
C GLY A 314 -10.44 3.50 3.65
N ASN A 315 -10.41 3.94 4.90
CA ASN A 315 -11.63 4.03 5.70
C ASN A 315 -11.50 5.06 6.81
N ARG A 316 -12.65 5.62 7.23
CA ARG A 316 -12.77 6.55 8.36
C ARG A 316 -14.11 6.37 9.05
N ARG A 317 -14.25 6.98 10.24
CA ARG A 317 -15.49 7.02 11.02
C ARG A 317 -15.86 8.48 11.30
N ALA A 318 -17.13 8.86 11.12
CA ALA A 318 -17.63 10.17 11.49
C ALA A 318 -17.60 10.35 13.01
N ALA A 319 -16.97 11.42 13.49
CA ALA A 319 -16.88 11.73 14.92
C ALA A 319 -18.17 12.35 15.48
N HIS A 320 -18.92 13.02 14.65
CA HIS A 320 -20.20 13.66 14.94
C HIS A 320 -21.09 13.69 13.70
N ASP A 321 -22.33 14.11 13.87
CA ASP A 321 -23.26 14.23 12.75
C ASP A 321 -22.72 15.17 11.68
N THR A 322 -22.76 14.73 10.43
CA THR A 322 -22.22 15.45 9.28
C THR A 322 -22.99 15.11 8.01
N ALA A 323 -22.57 15.65 6.87
CA ALA A 323 -23.07 15.29 5.55
C ALA A 323 -21.91 15.19 4.57
N LEU A 324 -22.00 14.25 3.63
CA LEU A 324 -21.03 14.09 2.56
C LEU A 324 -21.74 13.73 1.25
N GLY A 325 -21.39 14.43 0.16
CA GLY A 325 -22.01 14.22 -1.15
C GLY A 325 -23.55 14.38 -1.16
N GLY A 326 -24.11 15.17 -0.23
CA GLY A 326 -25.55 15.35 -0.02
C GLY A 326 -26.22 14.29 0.87
N ALA A 327 -25.52 13.25 1.29
CA ALA A 327 -26.02 12.22 2.19
C ALA A 327 -25.77 12.61 3.67
N PRO A 328 -26.81 12.64 4.54
CA PRO A 328 -26.61 12.85 5.97
C PRO A 328 -25.99 11.62 6.60
N MET A 329 -25.01 11.82 7.50
CA MET A 329 -24.29 10.79 8.21
C MET A 329 -24.26 11.09 9.70
N GLN A 330 -24.72 10.15 10.50
CA GLN A 330 -24.70 10.27 11.96
C GLN A 330 -23.28 10.01 12.51
N ALA A 331 -23.05 10.51 13.72
CA ALA A 331 -21.87 10.12 14.49
C ALA A 331 -21.71 8.59 14.54
N GLY A 332 -20.48 8.12 14.33
CA GLY A 332 -20.20 6.68 14.26
C GLY A 332 -20.39 6.03 12.89
N THR A 333 -20.90 6.76 11.88
CA THR A 333 -20.98 6.24 10.51
C THR A 333 -19.59 5.88 9.97
N TYR A 334 -19.46 4.65 9.48
CA TYR A 334 -18.23 4.16 8.84
C TYR A 334 -18.26 4.42 7.35
N VAL A 335 -17.16 4.92 6.80
CA VAL A 335 -17.03 5.17 5.37
C VAL A 335 -15.82 4.46 4.79
N HIS A 336 -15.99 3.80 3.66
CA HIS A 336 -14.93 3.28 2.83
C HIS A 336 -14.58 4.31 1.76
N ILE A 337 -13.30 4.56 1.57
CA ILE A 337 -12.75 5.49 0.58
C ILE A 337 -12.17 4.65 -0.55
N ALA A 338 -12.85 4.62 -1.71
CA ALA A 338 -12.36 3.87 -2.86
C ALA A 338 -11.28 4.69 -3.59
N ILE A 339 -10.03 4.56 -3.15
CA ILE A 339 -8.87 5.25 -3.72
C ILE A 339 -8.75 4.98 -5.22
N GLY A 340 -8.85 3.70 -5.63
CA GLY A 340 -8.78 3.32 -7.03
C GLY A 340 -9.90 3.92 -7.88
N ALA A 341 -11.11 4.10 -7.32
CA ALA A 341 -12.20 4.77 -7.99
C ALA A 341 -11.94 6.28 -8.12
N ALA A 342 -11.54 6.93 -7.02
CA ALA A 342 -11.23 8.36 -6.98
C ALA A 342 -10.10 8.74 -7.96
N ASN A 343 -9.08 7.89 -8.07
CA ASN A 343 -7.95 8.09 -8.97
C ASN A 343 -8.29 7.91 -10.45
N ARG A 344 -9.49 7.43 -10.76
CA ARG A 344 -10.05 7.36 -12.12
C ARG A 344 -11.35 8.17 -12.26
N ASP A 345 -11.51 9.21 -11.45
CA ASP A 345 -12.64 10.12 -11.57
C ASP A 345 -12.43 11.10 -12.74
N PRO A 346 -13.32 11.11 -13.76
CA PRO A 346 -13.19 12.02 -14.91
C PRO A 346 -13.35 13.49 -14.53
N ALA A 347 -13.98 13.80 -13.40
CA ALA A 347 -14.06 15.17 -12.90
C ALA A 347 -12.69 15.74 -12.47
N GLN A 348 -11.77 14.85 -12.05
CA GLN A 348 -10.41 15.22 -11.64
C GLN A 348 -9.37 14.93 -12.72
N PHE A 349 -9.53 13.83 -13.46
CA PHE A 349 -8.55 13.34 -14.43
C PHE A 349 -9.19 13.18 -15.82
N PRO A 350 -8.89 14.08 -16.78
CA PRO A 350 -9.32 13.89 -18.17
C PRO A 350 -8.81 12.54 -18.70
N ASP A 351 -9.64 11.82 -19.45
CA ASP A 351 -9.36 10.49 -19.97
C ASP A 351 -8.80 9.55 -18.88
N PRO A 352 -9.56 9.30 -17.79
CA PRO A 352 -9.03 8.68 -16.58
C PRO A 352 -8.57 7.23 -16.75
N ASP A 353 -9.07 6.54 -17.76
CA ASP A 353 -8.73 5.14 -18.06
C ASP A 353 -7.57 5.00 -19.06
N ARG A 354 -7.08 6.12 -19.62
CA ARG A 354 -5.90 6.14 -20.48
C ARG A 354 -4.64 6.27 -19.63
N LEU A 355 -3.66 5.40 -19.87
CA LEU A 355 -2.31 5.53 -19.33
C LEU A 355 -1.60 6.70 -20.03
N ASP A 356 -1.17 7.69 -19.27
CA ASP A 356 -0.42 8.84 -19.76
C ASP A 356 0.75 9.14 -18.83
N ILE A 357 1.93 8.60 -19.16
CA ILE A 357 3.15 8.76 -18.34
C ILE A 357 3.69 10.21 -18.30
N ARG A 358 3.07 11.11 -19.07
CA ARG A 358 3.38 12.55 -19.09
C ARG A 358 2.33 13.38 -18.35
N ARG A 359 1.32 12.75 -17.72
CA ARG A 359 0.19 13.45 -17.09
C ARG A 359 0.65 14.45 -16.05
N GLN A 360 0.28 15.71 -16.25
CA GLN A 360 0.51 16.82 -15.31
C GLN A 360 -0.68 17.79 -15.37
N PRO A 361 -1.24 18.22 -14.22
CA PRO A 361 -0.92 17.73 -12.87
C PRO A 361 -1.50 16.31 -12.62
N ASN A 362 -0.85 15.54 -11.74
CA ASN A 362 -1.31 14.21 -11.33
C ASN A 362 -1.52 14.17 -9.80
N ARG A 363 -2.68 14.64 -9.34
CA ARG A 363 -3.02 14.78 -7.91
C ARG A 363 -3.74 13.55 -7.39
N HIS A 364 -3.18 12.36 -7.58
CA HIS A 364 -3.79 11.12 -7.14
C HIS A 364 -3.82 10.97 -5.60
N LEU A 365 -4.70 10.10 -5.09
CA LEU A 365 -4.89 9.82 -3.67
C LEU A 365 -4.20 8.53 -3.21
N ALA A 366 -3.30 7.93 -4.00
CA ALA A 366 -2.65 6.65 -3.67
C ALA A 366 -1.86 6.69 -2.36
N PHE A 367 -1.33 7.85 -1.98
CA PHE A 367 -0.64 8.07 -0.69
C PHE A 367 -1.53 8.70 0.38
N GLY A 368 -2.84 8.80 0.15
CA GLY A 368 -3.72 9.57 1.03
C GLY A 368 -3.35 11.04 1.09
N THR A 369 -3.92 11.76 2.05
CA THR A 369 -3.60 13.17 2.35
C THR A 369 -3.94 13.51 3.81
N GLY A 370 -3.70 14.75 4.24
CA GLY A 370 -3.92 15.18 5.61
C GLY A 370 -2.86 14.64 6.57
N ILE A 371 -3.22 14.52 7.85
CA ILE A 371 -2.27 14.09 8.89
C ILE A 371 -1.78 12.65 8.71
N HIS A 372 -2.60 11.81 8.07
CA HIS A 372 -2.28 10.41 7.75
C HIS A 372 -1.69 10.22 6.34
N ALA A 373 -1.25 11.28 5.66
CA ALA A 373 -0.50 11.13 4.41
C ALA A 373 0.68 10.17 4.60
N CYS A 374 0.95 9.32 3.61
CA CYS A 374 1.96 8.27 3.69
C CYS A 374 3.32 8.82 4.14
N ALA A 375 3.89 8.27 5.21
CA ALA A 375 5.20 8.68 5.72
C ALA A 375 6.32 8.32 4.77
N GLY A 376 6.20 7.15 4.13
CA GLY A 376 7.20 6.59 3.23
C GLY A 376 7.02 6.97 1.76
N MET A 377 6.15 7.95 1.42
CA MET A 377 5.84 8.26 0.01
C MET A 377 7.07 8.57 -0.84
N SER A 378 8.05 9.28 -0.28
CA SER A 378 9.29 9.62 -1.00
C SER A 378 10.20 8.42 -1.16
N LEU A 379 10.22 7.51 -0.19
CA LEU A 379 10.96 6.26 -0.25
C LEU A 379 10.38 5.32 -1.31
N ALA A 380 9.05 5.10 -1.29
CA ALA A 380 8.36 4.27 -2.26
C ALA A 380 8.56 4.75 -3.70
N ARG A 381 8.55 6.07 -3.92
CA ARG A 381 8.88 6.68 -5.23
C ARG A 381 10.33 6.40 -5.63
N MET A 382 11.27 6.53 -4.71
CA MET A 382 12.68 6.24 -4.96
C MET A 382 12.91 4.77 -5.31
N GLU A 383 12.32 3.84 -4.55
CA GLU A 383 12.41 2.41 -4.82
C GLU A 383 11.84 2.08 -6.21
N ALA A 384 10.64 2.56 -6.52
CA ALA A 384 10.01 2.33 -7.81
C ALA A 384 10.79 2.94 -8.97
N ARG A 385 11.32 4.18 -8.81
CA ARG A 385 12.15 4.85 -9.81
C ARG A 385 13.39 4.06 -10.14
N VAL A 386 14.12 3.61 -9.13
CA VAL A 386 15.35 2.84 -9.32
C VAL A 386 15.03 1.48 -9.92
N ALA A 387 14.04 0.78 -9.37
CA ALA A 387 13.67 -0.58 -9.81
C ALA A 387 13.17 -0.60 -11.25
N ILE A 388 12.15 0.19 -11.56
CA ILE A 388 11.52 0.22 -12.89
C ILE A 388 12.48 0.83 -13.92
N GLY A 389 13.14 1.96 -13.57
CA GLY A 389 14.04 2.64 -14.47
C GLY A 389 15.21 1.76 -14.91
N LYS A 390 15.89 1.09 -13.96
CA LYS A 390 17.01 0.19 -14.29
C LYS A 390 16.57 -1.07 -15.03
N LEU A 391 15.41 -1.66 -14.69
CA LEU A 391 14.88 -2.84 -15.39
C LEU A 391 14.56 -2.51 -16.85
N VAL A 392 13.86 -1.41 -17.09
CA VAL A 392 13.47 -0.94 -18.44
C VAL A 392 14.69 -0.58 -19.29
N ALA A 393 15.72 0.04 -18.68
CA ALA A 393 16.95 0.41 -19.36
C ALA A 393 17.82 -0.80 -19.72
N ARG A 394 17.83 -1.84 -18.86
CA ARG A 394 18.71 -3.00 -19.03
C ARG A 394 18.15 -4.04 -20.01
N PHE A 395 16.82 -4.25 -20.01
CA PHE A 395 16.21 -5.30 -20.81
C PHE A 395 15.35 -4.72 -21.94
N PRO A 396 15.81 -4.79 -23.20
CA PRO A 396 15.03 -4.43 -24.37
C PRO A 396 13.72 -5.20 -24.50
N THR A 397 13.71 -6.47 -24.07
CA THR A 397 12.52 -7.32 -24.09
C THR A 397 12.10 -7.65 -22.66
N ILE A 398 10.84 -7.39 -22.34
CA ILE A 398 10.18 -7.75 -21.08
C ILE A 398 8.82 -8.32 -21.47
N GLU A 399 8.69 -9.64 -21.49
CA GLU A 399 7.48 -10.32 -21.99
C GLU A 399 6.97 -11.35 -20.99
N PRO A 400 5.65 -11.47 -20.80
CA PRO A 400 5.09 -12.53 -19.99
C PRO A 400 5.41 -13.91 -20.60
N THR A 401 5.93 -14.82 -19.78
CA THR A 401 6.16 -16.23 -20.16
C THR A 401 5.09 -17.17 -19.63
N GLY A 402 4.14 -16.64 -18.86
CA GLY A 402 2.99 -17.34 -18.30
C GLY A 402 1.89 -16.37 -17.91
N LEU A 403 0.78 -16.90 -17.39
CA LEU A 403 -0.34 -16.06 -16.94
C LEU A 403 0.02 -15.38 -15.61
N PRO A 404 -0.09 -14.04 -15.53
CA PRO A 404 0.04 -13.34 -14.26
C PRO A 404 -1.08 -13.74 -13.28
N VAL A 405 -0.72 -13.97 -12.04
CA VAL A 405 -1.66 -14.32 -10.96
C VAL A 405 -1.83 -13.14 -10.04
N ARG A 406 -3.04 -12.58 -9.97
CA ARG A 406 -3.40 -11.52 -9.03
C ARG A 406 -3.43 -12.05 -7.59
N GLY A 407 -3.14 -11.17 -6.61
CA GLY A 407 -3.16 -11.51 -5.20
C GLY A 407 -4.55 -11.79 -4.61
N ASN A 408 -5.63 -11.65 -5.39
CA ASN A 408 -7.02 -11.84 -4.97
C ASN A 408 -7.39 -11.03 -3.72
N ARG A 409 -6.99 -9.77 -3.69
CA ARG A 409 -7.24 -8.84 -2.59
C ARG A 409 -7.95 -7.58 -3.08
N ALA A 410 -8.98 -7.15 -2.33
CA ALA A 410 -9.72 -5.94 -2.63
C ALA A 410 -8.98 -4.68 -2.19
N ARG A 411 -8.29 -4.77 -1.02
CA ARG A 411 -7.57 -3.64 -0.44
C ARG A 411 -6.19 -3.46 -1.03
N PHE A 412 -5.40 -4.52 -1.10
CA PHE A 412 -4.01 -4.47 -1.58
C PHE A 412 -3.92 -5.11 -2.96
N ARG A 413 -3.97 -4.25 -4.02
CA ARG A 413 -4.04 -4.70 -5.39
C ARG A 413 -2.65 -4.83 -6.01
N GLY A 414 -2.29 -6.04 -6.39
CA GLY A 414 -1.05 -6.40 -7.04
C GLY A 414 -1.07 -7.84 -7.53
N PHE A 415 0.09 -8.36 -7.84
CA PHE A 415 0.28 -9.73 -8.29
C PHE A 415 0.89 -10.59 -7.18
N ALA A 416 0.47 -11.86 -7.11
CA ALA A 416 1.13 -12.89 -6.33
C ALA A 416 2.30 -13.48 -7.10
N HIS A 417 2.11 -13.72 -8.41
CA HIS A 417 3.12 -14.24 -9.32
C HIS A 417 3.01 -13.57 -10.69
N TYR A 418 4.16 -13.30 -11.32
CA TYR A 418 4.21 -12.73 -12.66
C TYR A 418 5.45 -13.25 -13.40
N PRO A 419 5.34 -14.41 -14.07
CA PRO A 419 6.47 -14.97 -14.82
C PRO A 419 6.75 -14.11 -16.05
N VAL A 420 8.02 -13.69 -16.21
CA VAL A 420 8.50 -12.88 -17.34
C VAL A 420 9.81 -13.42 -17.89
N GLY A 421 9.96 -13.33 -19.19
CA GLY A 421 11.22 -13.48 -19.91
C GLY A 421 11.88 -12.10 -20.07
N LEU A 422 13.18 -12.04 -19.85
CA LEU A 422 14.00 -10.87 -19.98
C LEU A 422 15.12 -11.14 -20.97
N ALA A 423 15.17 -10.43 -22.10
CA ALA A 423 16.27 -10.54 -23.05
C ALA A 423 17.11 -9.26 -23.08
N GLN A 424 18.44 -9.44 -23.23
CA GLN A 424 19.43 -8.36 -23.40
C GLN A 424 19.62 -8.01 -24.86
#